data_176acbc12bd9566dc51a747b9d29572a
#
_entry.id   176acbc12bd9566dc51a747b9d29572a
#
_cell.length_a   1.000
_cell.length_b   1.000
_cell.length_c   1.000
_cell.angle_alpha   90.00
_cell.angle_beta   90.00
_cell.angle_gamma   90.00
#
_symmetry.space_group_name_H-M   'P 1'
#
loop_
_entity.id
_entity.type
_entity.pdbx_description
1 polymer ?
#
loop_
_entity_poly.entity_id
_entity_poly.type
_entity_poly.pdbx_seq_one_letter_code
_entity_poly.pdbx_strand_id
1 'polypeptide(L)'
;MMRKTKRNWTAAVCVLTAALSTTPVFAAKEKEGSTSKANTESISTDASAKDNGERTIIDHAGNEVTLPEEINRIVVTDTLPLPSVLSLYLDSAEKLVGISPVSMSAAKAGLLGELYPEILDADTSFFENSELNIESLLALEPDLVFYNAQNTELGESLTSAGLTAVAVSVTKWDYNAADTFDAWMDLLADIFPEEEEKAEAAKEYCEKVEDQIEEKTKDLTDDEKKNVFFLFNYSDTALVTSGKNFWGQYWCDAINAVNVGEEIEAERSNASVNMEQVYSWDPDIIFISNFTKAMPEDLYNNTIGDNDWSSVSAVKEEQVYKMPLGAYRSFTPGADTPMTLMWLAKTVYPDLFEDVDMTDEVQNYYDEVYGIELTDEQVAQMYTPSTDAANGYGISK
;
A
#
# COMPACT_ATOMS: atom_id res chain seq x y z
N MET A 1 35.09 -0.67 -4.55
CA MET A 1 35.00 -0.45 -6.02
C MET A 1 34.08 -1.55 -6.56
N MET A 2 32.80 -1.51 -6.24
CA MET A 2 31.78 -2.45 -6.72
C MET A 2 30.87 -1.72 -7.74
N ARG A 3 30.65 -2.38 -8.84
CA ARG A 3 29.98 -1.82 -10.02
C ARG A 3 28.49 -1.69 -9.76
N LYS A 4 27.95 -0.50 -9.98
CA LYS A 4 26.52 -0.24 -10.12
C LYS A 4 25.93 -1.15 -11.19
N THR A 5 25.06 -2.06 -10.82
CA THR A 5 24.16 -2.76 -11.73
C THR A 5 22.89 -1.93 -11.87
N LYS A 6 22.81 -1.14 -12.93
CA LYS A 6 21.54 -0.55 -13.36
C LYS A 6 20.58 -1.70 -13.69
N ARG A 7 19.48 -1.81 -12.97
CA ARG A 7 18.38 -2.72 -13.31
C ARG A 7 17.71 -2.19 -14.59
N ASN A 8 18.15 -2.71 -15.74
CA ASN A 8 17.42 -2.54 -16.98
C ASN A 8 16.29 -3.56 -17.00
N TRP A 9 15.09 -3.12 -16.88
CA TRP A 9 13.91 -3.90 -17.21
C TRP A 9 13.83 -4.03 -18.74
N THR A 10 14.27 -5.17 -19.26
CA THR A 10 13.98 -5.59 -20.63
C THR A 10 12.85 -6.59 -20.56
N ALA A 11 11.71 -6.19 -21.06
CA ALA A 11 10.57 -7.07 -21.30
C ALA A 11 11.02 -8.25 -22.18
N ALA A 12 11.01 -9.46 -21.64
CA ALA A 12 11.26 -10.68 -22.39
C ALA A 12 9.97 -11.09 -23.12
N VAL A 13 9.92 -10.79 -24.41
CA VAL A 13 8.92 -11.35 -25.31
C VAL A 13 9.26 -12.82 -25.56
N CYS A 14 8.54 -13.74 -24.97
CA CYS A 14 8.60 -15.17 -25.30
C CYS A 14 7.87 -15.41 -26.61
N VAL A 15 8.61 -15.58 -27.70
CA VAL A 15 8.09 -16.13 -28.95
C VAL A 15 8.03 -17.65 -28.82
N LEU A 16 6.82 -18.21 -28.72
CA LEU A 16 6.60 -19.65 -28.87
C LEU A 16 6.67 -20.02 -30.35
N THR A 17 7.73 -20.72 -30.76
CA THR A 17 7.81 -21.42 -32.05
C THR A 17 7.09 -22.75 -31.96
N ALA A 18 5.94 -22.85 -32.62
CA ALA A 18 5.27 -24.13 -32.86
C ALA A 18 5.96 -24.89 -33.97
N ALA A 19 6.38 -26.12 -33.69
CA ALA A 19 6.95 -27.05 -34.65
C ALA A 19 5.83 -27.67 -35.53
N LEU A 20 6.01 -27.51 -36.84
CA LEU A 20 5.23 -28.16 -37.88
C LEU A 20 5.70 -29.61 -38.08
N SER A 21 4.77 -30.55 -38.03
CA SER A 21 4.97 -31.90 -38.58
C SER A 21 4.30 -32.03 -39.93
N THR A 22 5.11 -32.44 -40.91
CA THR A 22 4.78 -32.66 -42.33
C THR A 22 4.16 -34.07 -42.59
N THR A 23 3.25 -34.18 -43.51
CA THR A 23 3.26 -35.22 -44.57
C THR A 23 2.17 -35.00 -45.63
N PRO A 24 2.18 -35.69 -46.80
CA PRO A 24 2.40 -35.00 -48.05
C PRO A 24 1.33 -35.25 -49.16
N VAL A 25 1.44 -34.40 -50.19
CA VAL A 25 1.28 -34.68 -51.65
C VAL A 25 0.01 -35.34 -52.19
N PHE A 26 -0.67 -34.68 -53.09
CA PHE A 26 -0.91 -35.15 -54.45
C PHE A 26 -1.15 -33.96 -55.46
N ALA A 27 -0.54 -34.13 -56.65
CA ALA A 27 -0.39 -33.19 -57.71
C ALA A 27 -1.61 -33.17 -58.70
N ALA A 28 -1.75 -32.08 -59.42
CA ALA A 28 -1.84 -31.92 -60.88
C ALA A 28 -2.75 -30.72 -61.25
N LYS A 29 -2.39 -29.79 -62.04
CA LYS A 29 -2.07 -29.62 -63.43
C LYS A 29 -2.43 -28.21 -63.92
N GLU A 30 -1.52 -27.66 -64.64
CA GLU A 30 -1.54 -26.34 -65.31
C GLU A 30 -2.82 -26.03 -66.13
N LYS A 31 -3.15 -24.72 -66.21
CA LYS A 31 -3.30 -24.02 -67.51
C LYS A 31 -3.17 -22.50 -67.39
N GLU A 32 -2.47 -21.99 -68.34
CA GLU A 32 -2.12 -20.60 -68.62
C GLU A 32 -3.34 -19.68 -68.92
N GLY A 33 -3.09 -18.37 -68.64
CA GLY A 33 -3.53 -17.36 -69.57
C GLY A 33 -4.23 -16.15 -69.02
N SER A 34 -3.62 -15.03 -69.20
CA SER A 34 -4.19 -13.72 -69.50
C SER A 34 -4.04 -12.60 -68.50
N THR A 35 -3.18 -11.69 -68.87
CA THR A 35 -3.01 -10.32 -68.35
C THR A 35 -4.32 -9.51 -68.32
N SER A 36 -4.59 -8.88 -67.15
CA SER A 36 -5.35 -7.64 -67.14
C SER A 36 -4.89 -6.76 -65.96
N LYS A 37 -4.50 -5.54 -66.30
CA LYS A 37 -4.21 -4.45 -65.35
C LYS A 37 -5.51 -4.08 -64.68
N ALA A 38 -5.51 -4.08 -63.37
CA ALA A 38 -6.56 -3.45 -62.59
C ALA A 38 -5.96 -2.60 -61.46
N ASN A 39 -6.42 -1.39 -61.45
CA ASN A 39 -6.17 -0.29 -60.52
C ASN A 39 -6.09 -0.73 -59.03
N THR A 40 -5.06 -0.26 -58.37
CA THR A 40 -5.02 -0.22 -56.93
C THR A 40 -5.80 1.03 -56.48
N GLU A 41 -7.07 0.90 -56.22
CA GLU A 41 -7.81 1.83 -55.40
C GLU A 41 -7.46 1.53 -53.93
N SER A 42 -6.76 2.50 -53.32
CA SER A 42 -6.60 2.56 -51.89
C SER A 42 -7.95 2.75 -51.22
N ILE A 43 -8.48 1.70 -50.64
CA ILE A 43 -9.60 1.80 -49.71
C ILE A 43 -9.05 2.39 -48.43
N SER A 44 -9.21 3.70 -48.28
CA SER A 44 -9.12 4.36 -46.95
C SER A 44 -10.35 3.88 -46.17
N THR A 45 -10.16 2.90 -45.30
CA THR A 45 -11.11 2.62 -44.23
C THR A 45 -10.98 3.75 -43.22
N ASP A 46 -11.75 4.79 -43.44
CA ASP A 46 -12.07 5.79 -42.46
C ASP A 46 -13.00 5.12 -41.41
N ALA A 47 -12.41 4.33 -40.52
CA ALA A 47 -13.07 3.91 -39.29
C ALA A 47 -12.94 5.07 -38.33
N SER A 48 -13.80 6.07 -38.45
CA SER A 48 -14.10 6.93 -37.31
C SER A 48 -14.79 6.04 -36.28
N ALA A 49 -13.96 5.38 -35.43
CA ALA A 49 -14.40 4.92 -34.13
C ALA A 49 -14.94 6.17 -33.43
N LYS A 50 -16.25 6.18 -33.16
CA LYS A 50 -16.78 7.13 -32.18
C LYS A 50 -16.03 6.82 -30.89
N ASP A 51 -15.16 7.71 -30.48
CA ASP A 51 -14.65 7.78 -29.16
C ASP A 51 -15.87 7.94 -28.24
N ASN A 52 -16.29 6.85 -27.62
CA ASN A 52 -17.46 6.83 -26.74
C ASN A 52 -17.13 7.39 -25.36
N GLY A 53 -15.93 7.96 -25.15
CA GLY A 53 -15.50 8.43 -23.83
C GLY A 53 -15.20 7.31 -22.83
N GLU A 54 -15.37 6.04 -23.22
CA GLU A 54 -15.06 4.88 -22.37
C GLU A 54 -13.55 4.68 -22.30
N ARG A 55 -12.97 4.82 -21.10
CA ARG A 55 -11.56 4.51 -20.82
C ARG A 55 -11.45 3.10 -20.26
N THR A 56 -10.43 2.37 -20.67
CA THR A 56 -10.15 1.02 -20.20
C THR A 56 -8.78 0.99 -19.54
N ILE A 57 -8.70 0.40 -18.35
CA ILE A 57 -7.47 0.23 -17.59
C ILE A 57 -7.19 -1.25 -17.32
N ILE A 58 -5.96 -1.57 -16.89
CA ILE A 58 -5.62 -2.90 -16.37
C ILE A 58 -5.40 -2.76 -14.86
N ASP A 59 -6.21 -3.46 -14.08
CA ASP A 59 -6.12 -3.44 -12.62
C ASP A 59 -4.98 -4.34 -12.08
N HIS A 60 -4.77 -4.33 -10.76
CA HIS A 60 -3.66 -5.09 -10.17
C HIS A 60 -3.86 -6.61 -10.20
N ALA A 61 -5.05 -7.11 -10.45
CA ALA A 61 -5.33 -8.53 -10.72
C ALA A 61 -5.12 -8.91 -12.18
N GLY A 62 -4.91 -7.92 -13.06
CA GLY A 62 -4.74 -8.10 -14.50
C GLY A 62 -6.07 -8.09 -15.28
N ASN A 63 -7.15 -7.65 -14.67
CA ASN A 63 -8.42 -7.51 -15.34
C ASN A 63 -8.43 -6.24 -16.19
N GLU A 64 -9.03 -6.34 -17.39
CA GLU A 64 -9.37 -5.20 -18.21
C GLU A 64 -10.70 -4.61 -17.71
N VAL A 65 -10.68 -3.38 -17.20
CA VAL A 65 -11.83 -2.71 -16.60
C VAL A 65 -12.18 -1.47 -17.42
N THR A 66 -13.40 -1.43 -17.96
CA THR A 66 -13.94 -0.24 -18.61
C THR A 66 -14.52 0.70 -17.57
N LEU A 67 -13.97 1.91 -17.50
CA LEU A 67 -14.40 2.93 -16.56
C LEU A 67 -15.60 3.70 -17.08
N PRO A 68 -16.52 4.17 -16.22
CA PRO A 68 -17.56 5.09 -16.61
C PRO A 68 -16.97 6.45 -17.03
N GLU A 69 -17.73 7.22 -17.81
CA GLU A 69 -17.33 8.55 -18.28
C GLU A 69 -17.07 9.52 -17.09
N GLU A 70 -17.92 9.43 -16.08
CA GLU A 70 -17.80 10.21 -14.83
C GLU A 70 -17.73 9.28 -13.62
N ILE A 71 -16.81 9.56 -12.70
CA ILE A 71 -16.65 8.86 -11.43
C ILE A 71 -16.89 9.86 -10.29
N ASN A 72 -18.06 9.80 -9.70
CA ASN A 72 -18.49 10.69 -8.62
C ASN A 72 -18.83 9.94 -7.32
N ARG A 73 -19.00 8.61 -7.38
CA ARG A 73 -19.39 7.79 -6.25
C ARG A 73 -18.48 6.58 -6.12
N ILE A 74 -17.53 6.66 -5.22
CA ILE A 74 -16.49 5.64 -5.01
C ILE A 74 -16.77 4.91 -3.69
N VAL A 75 -16.69 3.58 -3.73
CA VAL A 75 -16.65 2.74 -2.53
C VAL A 75 -15.30 2.02 -2.45
N VAL A 76 -14.69 2.02 -1.27
CA VAL A 76 -13.48 1.23 -0.98
C VAL A 76 -13.83 0.17 0.06
N THR A 77 -13.72 -1.09 -0.31
CA THR A 77 -14.14 -2.21 0.55
C THR A 77 -13.05 -2.61 1.54
N ASP A 78 -12.06 -3.37 1.12
CA ASP A 78 -11.11 -4.08 1.98
C ASP A 78 -9.61 -3.71 1.74
N THR A 79 -9.34 -2.73 0.88
CA THR A 79 -8.01 -2.09 0.78
C THR A 79 -7.95 -0.90 1.74
N LEU A 80 -7.68 -1.21 3.02
CA LEU A 80 -7.90 -0.31 4.14
C LEU A 80 -7.22 1.07 4.06
N PRO A 81 -5.96 1.22 3.57
CA PRO A 81 -5.30 2.52 3.46
C PRO A 81 -5.78 3.36 2.27
N LEU A 82 -6.39 2.72 1.24
CA LEU A 82 -6.69 3.37 -0.03
C LEU A 82 -7.60 4.61 0.08
N PRO A 83 -8.59 4.69 1.01
CA PRO A 83 -9.37 5.91 1.17
C PRO A 83 -8.52 7.16 1.47
N SER A 84 -7.44 7.02 2.27
CA SER A 84 -6.54 8.14 2.55
C SER A 84 -5.72 8.55 1.33
N VAL A 85 -5.23 7.57 0.55
CA VAL A 85 -4.49 7.82 -0.68
C VAL A 85 -5.39 8.53 -1.70
N LEU A 86 -6.63 8.04 -1.89
CA LEU A 86 -7.61 8.65 -2.77
C LEU A 86 -7.95 10.10 -2.37
N SER A 87 -8.17 10.36 -1.08
CA SER A 87 -8.53 11.71 -0.61
C SER A 87 -7.41 12.71 -0.88
N LEU A 88 -6.16 12.34 -0.60
CA LEU A 88 -4.99 13.19 -0.87
C LEU A 88 -4.74 13.34 -2.37
N TYR A 89 -4.89 12.25 -3.13
CA TYR A 89 -4.71 12.27 -4.58
C TYR A 89 -5.72 13.19 -5.27
N LEU A 90 -7.01 13.10 -4.89
CA LEU A 90 -8.10 13.89 -5.46
C LEU A 90 -8.27 15.28 -4.80
N ASP A 91 -7.47 15.60 -3.76
CA ASP A 91 -7.63 16.78 -2.91
C ASP A 91 -9.08 16.95 -2.40
N SER A 92 -9.76 15.83 -2.15
CA SER A 92 -11.14 15.78 -1.66
C SER A 92 -11.55 14.36 -1.29
N ALA A 93 -12.40 14.20 -0.28
CA ALA A 93 -13.07 12.95 0.04
C ALA A 93 -14.55 12.92 -0.37
N GLU A 94 -15.08 13.96 -1.02
CA GLU A 94 -16.51 14.06 -1.38
C GLU A 94 -17.00 12.90 -2.26
N LYS A 95 -16.12 12.35 -3.09
CA LYS A 95 -16.45 11.20 -3.95
C LYS A 95 -16.50 9.86 -3.19
N LEU A 96 -15.93 9.77 -2.00
CA LEU A 96 -15.89 8.56 -1.19
C LEU A 96 -17.22 8.37 -0.43
N VAL A 97 -18.19 7.70 -1.08
CA VAL A 97 -19.53 7.47 -0.51
C VAL A 97 -19.60 6.29 0.44
N GLY A 98 -18.59 5.41 0.42
CA GLY A 98 -18.53 4.25 1.32
C GLY A 98 -17.10 3.76 1.56
N ILE A 99 -16.76 3.53 2.81
CA ILE A 99 -15.47 2.96 3.23
C ILE A 99 -15.66 1.92 4.33
N SER A 100 -14.64 1.07 4.57
CA SER A 100 -14.73 0.09 5.64
C SER A 100 -14.77 0.76 7.03
N PRO A 101 -15.44 0.13 8.05
CA PRO A 101 -15.42 0.63 9.43
C PRO A 101 -13.99 0.78 9.98
N VAL A 102 -13.06 -0.07 9.54
CA VAL A 102 -11.65 -0.03 9.95
C VAL A 102 -10.95 1.20 9.39
N SER A 103 -11.20 1.53 8.11
CA SER A 103 -10.67 2.76 7.49
C SER A 103 -11.27 4.00 8.16
N MET A 104 -12.57 3.99 8.45
CA MET A 104 -13.26 5.05 9.17
C MET A 104 -12.67 5.32 10.56
N SER A 105 -12.27 4.25 11.30
CA SER A 105 -11.63 4.42 12.60
C SER A 105 -10.29 5.16 12.51
N ALA A 106 -9.49 4.88 11.48
CA ALA A 106 -8.25 5.59 11.24
C ALA A 106 -8.49 7.04 10.82
N ALA A 107 -9.46 7.28 9.92
CA ALA A 107 -9.81 8.62 9.48
C ALA A 107 -10.27 9.52 10.63
N LYS A 108 -11.07 8.98 11.56
CA LYS A 108 -11.52 9.71 12.76
C LYS A 108 -10.42 10.01 13.77
N ALA A 109 -9.41 9.15 13.84
CA ALA A 109 -8.37 9.22 14.86
C ALA A 109 -7.09 9.91 14.38
N GLY A 110 -6.89 10.00 13.06
CA GLY A 110 -5.70 10.53 12.41
C GLY A 110 -5.96 11.84 11.66
N LEU A 111 -4.97 12.22 10.88
CA LEU A 111 -4.94 13.50 10.15
C LEU A 111 -6.03 13.58 9.05
N LEU A 112 -6.42 12.44 8.45
CA LEU A 112 -7.34 12.43 7.31
C LEU A 112 -8.67 13.12 7.59
N GLY A 113 -9.30 12.81 8.73
CA GLY A 113 -10.59 13.41 9.09
C GLY A 113 -10.52 14.89 9.47
N GLU A 114 -9.31 15.42 9.72
CA GLU A 114 -9.08 16.85 9.92
C GLU A 114 -8.87 17.58 8.60
N LEU A 115 -8.11 16.98 7.67
CA LEU A 115 -7.86 17.55 6.35
C LEU A 115 -9.11 17.50 5.47
N TYR A 116 -9.82 16.37 5.48
CA TYR A 116 -10.99 16.11 4.65
C TYR A 116 -12.16 15.63 5.53
N PRO A 117 -12.81 16.52 6.28
CA PRO A 117 -13.87 16.14 7.21
C PRO A 117 -15.07 15.45 6.57
N GLU A 118 -15.29 15.62 5.27
CA GLU A 118 -16.33 14.94 4.49
C GLU A 118 -16.14 13.42 4.42
N ILE A 119 -14.92 12.90 4.65
CA ILE A 119 -14.69 11.44 4.74
C ILE A 119 -15.49 10.79 5.87
N LEU A 120 -15.81 11.59 6.90
CA LEU A 120 -16.54 11.12 8.08
C LEU A 120 -18.03 10.87 7.78
N ASP A 121 -18.54 11.38 6.67
CA ASP A 121 -19.90 11.16 6.17
C ASP A 121 -20.01 9.90 5.29
N ALA A 122 -18.88 9.28 4.90
CA ALA A 122 -18.88 8.05 4.12
C ALA A 122 -19.62 6.90 4.88
N ASP A 123 -20.46 6.19 4.15
CA ASP A 123 -21.23 5.06 4.72
C ASP A 123 -20.31 3.89 5.07
N THR A 124 -20.58 3.25 6.19
CA THR A 124 -19.88 2.04 6.64
C THR A 124 -20.85 0.88 6.87
N SER A 125 -22.17 1.08 6.67
CA SER A 125 -23.22 0.11 7.02
C SER A 125 -23.33 -1.06 6.05
N PHE A 126 -22.63 -1.01 4.91
CA PHE A 126 -22.54 -2.15 4.00
C PHE A 126 -21.59 -3.26 4.52
N PHE A 127 -20.99 -3.09 5.71
CA PHE A 127 -20.37 -4.14 6.49
C PHE A 127 -21.24 -4.55 7.68
N GLU A 128 -21.60 -5.82 7.76
CA GLU A 128 -22.29 -6.42 8.88
C GLU A 128 -21.42 -7.51 9.53
N ASN A 129 -21.05 -7.39 10.79
CA ASN A 129 -20.20 -8.35 11.51
C ASN A 129 -18.87 -8.68 10.79
N SER A 130 -18.26 -7.68 10.18
CA SER A 130 -17.03 -7.77 9.35
C SER A 130 -17.25 -8.49 8.00
N GLU A 131 -18.47 -8.83 7.62
CA GLU A 131 -18.81 -9.35 6.29
C GLU A 131 -19.42 -8.24 5.43
N LEU A 132 -19.06 -8.23 4.14
CA LEU A 132 -19.57 -7.24 3.19
C LEU A 132 -20.94 -7.68 2.68
N ASN A 133 -21.93 -6.78 2.73
CA ASN A 133 -23.26 -6.96 2.21
C ASN A 133 -23.41 -6.26 0.85
N ILE A 134 -23.46 -7.03 -0.24
CA ILE A 134 -23.54 -6.51 -1.61
C ILE A 134 -24.84 -5.71 -1.84
N GLU A 135 -25.97 -6.10 -1.24
CA GLU A 135 -27.23 -5.36 -1.43
C GLU A 135 -27.15 -3.97 -0.79
N SER A 136 -26.56 -3.87 0.39
CA SER A 136 -26.32 -2.59 1.06
C SER A 136 -25.32 -1.73 0.30
N LEU A 137 -24.27 -2.34 -0.30
CA LEU A 137 -23.31 -1.64 -1.14
C LEU A 137 -23.97 -1.11 -2.41
N LEU A 138 -24.81 -1.89 -3.09
CA LEU A 138 -25.57 -1.46 -4.27
C LEU A 138 -26.50 -0.27 -3.98
N ALA A 139 -27.05 -0.17 -2.75
CA ALA A 139 -27.88 0.95 -2.35
C ALA A 139 -27.12 2.29 -2.27
N LEU A 140 -25.78 2.25 -2.22
CA LEU A 140 -24.93 3.43 -2.33
C LEU A 140 -24.78 3.92 -3.78
N GLU A 141 -25.27 3.19 -4.78
CA GLU A 141 -25.18 3.50 -6.21
C GLU A 141 -23.75 3.93 -6.63
N PRO A 142 -22.70 3.11 -6.36
CA PRO A 142 -21.33 3.49 -6.71
C PRO A 142 -21.07 3.42 -8.21
N ASP A 143 -20.32 4.40 -8.72
CA ASP A 143 -19.78 4.40 -10.08
C ASP A 143 -18.55 3.47 -10.16
N LEU A 144 -17.78 3.38 -9.06
CA LEU A 144 -16.56 2.61 -8.96
C LEU A 144 -16.41 1.98 -7.58
N VAL A 145 -16.01 0.71 -7.54
CA VAL A 145 -15.72 -0.01 -6.29
C VAL A 145 -14.29 -0.52 -6.33
N PHE A 146 -13.47 -0.08 -5.37
CA PHE A 146 -12.14 -0.65 -5.15
C PHE A 146 -12.20 -1.81 -4.16
N TYR A 147 -11.53 -2.92 -4.50
CA TYR A 147 -11.44 -4.09 -3.65
C TYR A 147 -10.01 -4.68 -3.65
N ASN A 148 -9.70 -5.50 -2.64
CA ASN A 148 -8.38 -6.12 -2.53
C ASN A 148 -8.23 -7.24 -3.59
N ALA A 149 -7.21 -7.16 -4.43
CA ALA A 149 -6.93 -8.09 -5.52
C ALA A 149 -6.82 -9.58 -5.07
N GLN A 150 -6.49 -9.83 -3.79
CA GLN A 150 -6.49 -11.19 -3.24
C GLN A 150 -7.87 -11.73 -2.92
N ASN A 151 -8.89 -10.87 -2.84
CA ASN A 151 -10.26 -11.24 -2.56
C ASN A 151 -11.02 -11.50 -3.87
N THR A 152 -10.62 -12.56 -4.58
CA THR A 152 -11.17 -12.90 -5.90
C THR A 152 -12.67 -13.19 -5.85
N GLU A 153 -13.16 -13.81 -4.76
CA GLU A 153 -14.59 -14.09 -4.56
C GLU A 153 -15.41 -12.80 -4.46
N LEU A 154 -14.87 -11.77 -3.80
CA LEU A 154 -15.50 -10.45 -3.74
C LEU A 154 -15.52 -9.80 -5.12
N GLY A 155 -14.39 -9.82 -5.86
CA GLY A 155 -14.30 -9.28 -7.22
C GLY A 155 -15.34 -9.90 -8.17
N GLU A 156 -15.48 -11.23 -8.14
CA GLU A 156 -16.49 -11.94 -8.91
C GLU A 156 -17.93 -11.55 -8.50
N SER A 157 -18.18 -11.38 -7.21
CA SER A 157 -19.48 -10.98 -6.66
C SER A 157 -19.85 -9.54 -7.08
N LEU A 158 -18.92 -8.59 -6.99
CA LEU A 158 -19.11 -7.20 -7.42
C LEU A 158 -19.42 -7.11 -8.92
N THR A 159 -18.62 -7.79 -9.75
CA THR A 159 -18.80 -7.82 -11.20
C THR A 159 -20.12 -8.48 -11.58
N SER A 160 -20.50 -9.58 -10.92
CA SER A 160 -21.79 -10.27 -11.15
C SER A 160 -22.98 -9.42 -10.75
N ALA A 161 -22.82 -8.51 -9.80
CA ALA A 161 -23.81 -7.52 -9.40
C ALA A 161 -23.92 -6.34 -10.39
N GLY A 162 -23.05 -6.29 -11.41
CA GLY A 162 -23.04 -5.24 -12.44
C GLY A 162 -22.27 -3.98 -12.03
N LEU A 163 -21.42 -4.06 -11.02
CA LEU A 163 -20.60 -2.95 -10.56
C LEU A 163 -19.29 -2.87 -11.34
N THR A 164 -18.80 -1.65 -11.59
CA THR A 164 -17.43 -1.43 -12.05
C THR A 164 -16.50 -1.63 -10.88
N ALA A 165 -15.75 -2.74 -10.88
CA ALA A 165 -14.87 -3.13 -9.78
C ALA A 165 -13.41 -3.11 -10.22
N VAL A 166 -12.55 -2.47 -9.44
CA VAL A 166 -11.10 -2.34 -9.67
C VAL A 166 -10.34 -3.01 -8.54
N ALA A 167 -9.53 -3.99 -8.89
CA ALA A 167 -8.69 -4.72 -7.96
C ALA A 167 -7.44 -3.92 -7.61
N VAL A 168 -7.18 -3.72 -6.29
CA VAL A 168 -5.99 -3.05 -5.77
C VAL A 168 -5.19 -4.05 -4.95
N SER A 169 -3.94 -4.31 -5.32
CA SER A 169 -3.10 -5.26 -4.59
C SER A 169 -2.33 -4.58 -3.46
N VAL A 170 -2.19 -5.29 -2.35
CA VAL A 170 -1.33 -4.92 -1.22
C VAL A 170 -0.11 -5.86 -1.07
N THR A 171 -0.03 -6.93 -1.87
CA THR A 171 1.00 -7.98 -1.71
C THR A 171 1.72 -8.34 -2.99
N LYS A 172 1.34 -7.77 -4.15
CA LYS A 172 1.93 -8.09 -5.46
C LYS A 172 3.42 -7.76 -5.53
N TRP A 173 3.89 -6.86 -4.69
CA TRP A 173 5.28 -6.40 -4.61
C TRP A 173 5.98 -6.90 -3.35
N ASP A 174 5.72 -8.15 -2.95
CA ASP A 174 6.39 -8.84 -1.85
C ASP A 174 6.42 -8.05 -0.53
N TYR A 175 5.31 -7.35 -0.23
CA TYR A 175 5.18 -6.44 0.92
C TYR A 175 6.19 -5.27 0.95
N ASN A 176 6.77 -4.90 -0.19
CA ASN A 176 7.47 -3.63 -0.33
C ASN A 176 6.45 -2.48 -0.28
N ALA A 177 6.53 -1.63 0.74
CA ALA A 177 5.54 -0.58 0.94
C ALA A 177 5.70 0.57 -0.07
N ALA A 178 6.94 0.90 -0.48
CA ALA A 178 7.19 1.92 -1.49
C ALA A 178 6.70 1.45 -2.86
N ASP A 179 7.14 0.28 -3.33
CA ASP A 179 6.68 -0.29 -4.61
C ASP A 179 5.14 -0.45 -4.65
N THR A 180 4.52 -0.76 -3.50
CA THR A 180 3.05 -0.88 -3.39
C THR A 180 2.39 0.49 -3.52
N PHE A 181 2.91 1.50 -2.84
CA PHE A 181 2.40 2.87 -2.92
C PHE A 181 2.55 3.45 -4.32
N ASP A 182 3.73 3.31 -4.94
CA ASP A 182 4.00 3.73 -6.31
C ASP A 182 3.02 3.11 -7.32
N ALA A 183 2.78 1.80 -7.20
CA ALA A 183 1.83 1.13 -8.06
C ALA A 183 0.37 1.57 -7.85
N TRP A 184 0.00 1.97 -6.62
CA TRP A 184 -1.30 2.58 -6.38
C TRP A 184 -1.40 3.95 -7.04
N MET A 185 -0.34 4.77 -6.96
CA MET A 185 -0.30 6.07 -7.62
C MET A 185 -0.39 5.93 -9.14
N ASP A 186 0.30 4.95 -9.75
CA ASP A 186 0.19 4.64 -11.19
C ASP A 186 -1.25 4.25 -11.57
N LEU A 187 -1.89 3.37 -10.79
CA LEU A 187 -3.28 2.96 -11.04
C LEU A 187 -4.25 4.15 -10.90
N LEU A 188 -4.04 5.03 -9.93
CA LEU A 188 -4.86 6.22 -9.77
C LEU A 188 -4.65 7.22 -10.90
N ALA A 189 -3.44 7.37 -11.43
CA ALA A 189 -3.16 8.19 -12.61
C ALA A 189 -3.87 7.65 -13.86
N ASP A 190 -3.94 6.32 -14.03
CA ASP A 190 -4.73 5.69 -15.10
C ASP A 190 -6.24 5.96 -14.95
N ILE A 191 -6.76 6.03 -13.72
CA ILE A 191 -8.18 6.25 -13.42
C ILE A 191 -8.54 7.74 -13.42
N PHE A 192 -7.68 8.61 -12.88
CA PHE A 192 -7.88 10.05 -12.73
C PHE A 192 -6.68 10.82 -13.29
N PRO A 193 -6.51 10.85 -14.62
CA PRO A 193 -5.33 11.42 -15.27
C PRO A 193 -5.19 12.94 -15.09
N GLU A 194 -6.23 13.61 -14.62
CA GLU A 194 -6.19 15.03 -14.29
C GLU A 194 -5.27 15.36 -13.11
N GLU A 195 -4.91 14.37 -12.28
CA GLU A 195 -4.04 14.49 -11.11
C GLU A 195 -2.70 13.71 -11.28
N GLU A 196 -2.34 13.33 -12.49
CA GLU A 196 -1.13 12.52 -12.80
C GLU A 196 0.16 13.15 -12.21
N GLU A 197 0.26 14.49 -12.18
CA GLU A 197 1.42 15.20 -11.61
C GLU A 197 1.64 14.85 -10.12
N LYS A 198 0.58 14.58 -9.35
CA LYS A 198 0.71 14.15 -7.95
C LYS A 198 1.29 12.73 -7.83
N ALA A 199 0.93 11.83 -8.76
CA ALA A 199 1.50 10.49 -8.79
C ALA A 199 3.01 10.54 -9.03
N GLU A 200 3.45 11.33 -10.01
CA GLU A 200 4.86 11.50 -10.31
C GLU A 200 5.60 12.12 -9.13
N ALA A 201 5.07 13.22 -8.54
CA ALA A 201 5.67 13.88 -7.40
C ALA A 201 5.81 12.97 -6.18
N ALA A 202 4.80 12.15 -5.88
CA ALA A 202 4.82 11.21 -4.76
C ALA A 202 5.91 10.14 -4.93
N LYS A 203 6.04 9.58 -6.14
CA LYS A 203 7.06 8.58 -6.47
C LYS A 203 8.47 9.16 -6.43
N GLU A 204 8.69 10.34 -7.03
CA GLU A 204 9.98 11.04 -6.97
C GLU A 204 10.39 11.36 -5.52
N TYR A 205 9.42 11.74 -4.68
CA TYR A 205 9.70 12.01 -3.27
C TYR A 205 10.05 10.73 -2.50
N CYS A 206 9.37 9.63 -2.77
CA CYS A 206 9.67 8.34 -2.17
C CYS A 206 11.08 7.87 -2.53
N GLU A 207 11.45 7.90 -3.81
CA GLU A 207 12.80 7.56 -4.30
C GLU A 207 13.89 8.46 -3.66
N LYS A 208 13.62 9.76 -3.55
CA LYS A 208 14.52 10.72 -2.86
C LYS A 208 14.77 10.33 -1.41
N VAL A 209 13.72 9.93 -0.68
CA VAL A 209 13.84 9.50 0.72
C VAL A 209 14.61 8.17 0.83
N GLU A 210 14.31 7.18 -0.03
CA GLU A 210 15.04 5.91 -0.05
C GLU A 210 16.53 6.11 -0.35
N ASP A 211 16.86 6.93 -1.37
CA ASP A 211 18.24 7.28 -1.71
C ASP A 211 18.98 7.97 -0.54
N GLN A 212 18.31 8.87 0.17
CA GLN A 212 18.88 9.57 1.33
C GLN A 212 19.17 8.61 2.48
N ILE A 213 18.26 7.66 2.75
CA ILE A 213 18.43 6.65 3.79
C ILE A 213 19.56 5.68 3.39
N GLU A 214 19.57 5.18 2.16
CA GLU A 214 20.65 4.31 1.67
C GLU A 214 22.01 4.99 1.79
N GLU A 215 22.14 6.26 1.37
CA GLU A 215 23.41 7.00 1.44
C GLU A 215 23.94 7.12 2.88
N LYS A 216 23.06 7.35 3.85
CA LYS A 216 23.43 7.51 5.27
C LYS A 216 23.69 6.17 5.98
N THR A 217 23.07 5.07 5.55
CA THR A 217 23.13 3.77 6.24
C THR A 217 24.03 2.73 5.56
N LYS A 218 24.46 2.95 4.32
CA LYS A 218 25.21 1.98 3.50
C LYS A 218 26.55 1.49 4.08
N ASP A 219 27.16 2.30 4.93
CA ASP A 219 28.47 2.00 5.54
C ASP A 219 28.34 1.32 6.94
N LEU A 220 27.11 1.09 7.41
CA LEU A 220 26.87 0.34 8.65
C LEU A 220 27.38 -1.09 8.53
N THR A 221 28.19 -1.51 9.50
CA THR A 221 28.60 -2.90 9.64
C THR A 221 27.51 -3.73 10.31
N ASP A 222 27.54 -5.05 10.18
CA ASP A 222 26.51 -5.91 10.77
C ASP A 222 26.38 -5.76 12.30
N ASP A 223 27.47 -5.42 13.00
CA ASP A 223 27.47 -5.17 14.45
C ASP A 223 26.85 -3.80 14.82
N GLU A 224 26.70 -2.89 13.86
CA GLU A 224 26.12 -1.56 14.06
C GLU A 224 24.62 -1.53 13.71
N LYS A 225 24.13 -2.56 13.01
CA LYS A 225 22.71 -2.67 12.71
C LYS A 225 21.89 -2.93 13.97
N LYS A 226 20.76 -2.25 14.05
CA LYS A 226 19.83 -2.39 15.19
C LYS A 226 18.83 -3.53 14.96
N ASN A 227 18.57 -4.26 16.04
CA ASN A 227 17.55 -5.31 16.10
C ASN A 227 16.18 -4.66 16.40
N VAL A 228 15.29 -4.71 15.44
CA VAL A 228 13.97 -4.08 15.50
C VAL A 228 12.88 -5.13 15.67
N PHE A 229 12.01 -4.91 16.64
CA PHE A 229 10.81 -5.71 16.87
C PHE A 229 9.55 -4.90 16.53
N PHE A 230 8.79 -5.33 15.52
CA PHE A 230 7.48 -4.77 15.26
C PHE A 230 6.41 -5.51 16.06
N LEU A 231 5.83 -4.86 17.05
CA LEU A 231 4.68 -5.36 17.80
C LEU A 231 3.41 -4.98 17.03
N PHE A 232 3.02 -5.86 16.09
CA PHE A 232 1.90 -5.61 15.19
C PHE A 232 0.55 -5.62 15.91
N ASN A 233 0.30 -6.66 16.72
CA ASN A 233 -0.88 -6.73 17.58
C ASN A 233 -0.50 -7.27 18.95
N TYR A 234 -1.04 -6.64 20.00
CA TYR A 234 -0.79 -7.01 21.37
C TYR A 234 -2.05 -6.83 22.22
N SER A 235 -2.41 -7.89 22.92
CA SER A 235 -3.53 -7.96 23.87
C SER A 235 -3.29 -9.01 24.93
N ASP A 236 -4.23 -9.21 25.86
CA ASP A 236 -4.14 -10.29 26.87
C ASP A 236 -3.97 -11.70 26.28
N THR A 237 -4.36 -11.89 25.02
CA THR A 237 -4.39 -13.20 24.37
C THR A 237 -3.55 -13.27 23.08
N ALA A 238 -2.98 -12.16 22.64
CA ALA A 238 -2.25 -12.07 21.38
C ALA A 238 -0.94 -11.33 21.55
N LEU A 239 0.14 -11.91 21.04
CA LEU A 239 1.44 -11.29 20.83
C LEU A 239 1.86 -11.60 19.41
N VAL A 240 1.70 -10.63 18.50
CA VAL A 240 1.91 -10.81 17.07
C VAL A 240 2.94 -9.82 16.56
N THR A 241 3.94 -10.34 15.85
CA THR A 241 4.99 -9.54 15.23
C THR A 241 4.82 -9.46 13.71
N SER A 242 5.79 -8.84 13.05
CA SER A 242 5.97 -8.90 11.61
C SER A 242 7.02 -9.95 11.28
N GLY A 243 6.60 -11.04 10.64
CA GLY A 243 7.51 -12.03 10.09
C GLY A 243 8.12 -11.57 8.75
N LYS A 244 8.86 -12.48 8.11
CA LYS A 244 9.53 -12.26 6.82
C LYS A 244 8.60 -11.80 5.70
N ASN A 245 7.38 -12.31 5.64
CA ASN A 245 6.42 -12.03 4.59
C ASN A 245 5.37 -11.01 5.05
N PHE A 246 5.84 -9.88 5.60
CA PHE A 246 5.00 -8.76 6.01
C PHE A 246 5.79 -7.44 6.02
N TRP A 247 5.14 -6.30 6.04
CA TRP A 247 5.77 -4.98 5.85
C TRP A 247 6.92 -4.66 6.82
N GLY A 248 6.96 -5.22 8.03
CA GLY A 248 8.06 -4.99 8.96
C GLY A 248 9.41 -5.46 8.43
N GLN A 249 9.45 -6.48 7.57
CA GLN A 249 10.68 -6.88 6.89
C GLN A 249 11.15 -5.79 5.92
N TYR A 250 10.23 -5.28 5.07
CA TYR A 250 10.56 -4.18 4.17
C TYR A 250 11.06 -2.94 4.93
N TRP A 251 10.37 -2.55 6.02
CA TRP A 251 10.80 -1.38 6.81
C TRP A 251 12.22 -1.54 7.34
N CYS A 252 12.58 -2.73 7.85
CA CYS A 252 13.94 -2.98 8.31
C CYS A 252 14.96 -2.98 7.17
N ASP A 253 14.65 -3.65 6.06
CA ASP A 253 15.55 -3.71 4.89
C ASP A 253 15.81 -2.31 4.32
N ALA A 254 14.77 -1.48 4.20
CA ALA A 254 14.86 -0.13 3.64
C ALA A 254 15.71 0.82 4.49
N ILE A 255 15.76 0.64 5.81
CA ILE A 255 16.57 1.45 6.72
C ILE A 255 17.88 0.77 7.15
N ASN A 256 18.22 -0.38 6.55
CA ASN A 256 19.39 -1.20 6.87
C ASN A 256 19.45 -1.66 8.36
N ALA A 257 18.27 -2.05 8.92
CA ALA A 257 18.13 -2.65 10.25
C ALA A 257 17.82 -4.15 10.14
N VAL A 258 17.76 -4.84 11.28
CA VAL A 258 17.45 -6.27 11.37
C VAL A 258 16.04 -6.45 11.93
N ASN A 259 15.15 -7.11 11.18
CA ASN A 259 13.87 -7.57 11.71
C ASN A 259 14.09 -8.83 12.56
N VAL A 260 13.89 -8.78 13.88
CA VAL A 260 14.09 -9.95 14.75
C VAL A 260 13.13 -11.11 14.42
N GLY A 261 12.04 -10.82 13.73
CA GLY A 261 11.06 -11.80 13.24
C GLY A 261 11.36 -12.40 11.87
N GLU A 262 12.48 -12.09 11.22
CA GLU A 262 12.81 -12.47 9.84
C GLU A 262 12.79 -13.99 9.55
N GLU A 263 13.04 -14.82 10.55
CA GLU A 263 12.98 -16.29 10.40
C GLU A 263 11.55 -16.86 10.42
N ILE A 264 10.55 -16.03 10.76
CA ILE A 264 9.16 -16.45 10.82
C ILE A 264 8.54 -16.33 9.43
N GLU A 265 8.27 -17.45 8.77
CA GLU A 265 7.66 -17.50 7.44
C GLU A 265 6.12 -17.41 7.48
N ALA A 266 5.55 -16.81 8.52
CA ALA A 266 4.11 -16.55 8.57
C ALA A 266 3.74 -15.41 7.61
N GLU A 267 2.66 -15.61 6.88
CA GLU A 267 2.13 -14.57 6.00
C GLU A 267 1.31 -13.54 6.78
N ARG A 268 1.43 -12.28 6.42
CA ARG A 268 0.65 -11.17 6.94
C ARG A 268 0.78 -11.06 8.48
N SER A 269 -0.36 -10.81 9.14
CA SER A 269 -0.46 -10.67 10.59
C SER A 269 -0.51 -12.00 11.37
N ASN A 270 0.03 -13.09 10.83
CA ASN A 270 -0.07 -14.41 11.44
C ASN A 270 1.19 -14.84 12.24
N ALA A 271 2.19 -13.96 12.34
CA ALA A 271 3.43 -14.22 13.07
C ALA A 271 3.24 -14.12 14.58
N SER A 272 2.50 -15.07 15.17
CA SER A 272 2.32 -15.17 16.63
C SER A 272 3.60 -15.64 17.30
N VAL A 273 3.99 -14.96 18.39
CA VAL A 273 5.18 -15.25 19.16
C VAL A 273 4.87 -15.32 20.66
N ASN A 274 5.85 -15.66 21.47
CA ASN A 274 5.75 -15.66 22.91
C ASN A 274 6.92 -14.89 23.55
N MET A 275 6.84 -14.62 24.85
CA MET A 275 7.88 -13.87 25.54
C MET A 275 9.25 -14.57 25.56
N GLU A 276 9.30 -15.91 25.50
CA GLU A 276 10.58 -16.63 25.43
C GLU A 276 11.33 -16.31 24.13
N GLN A 277 10.58 -16.19 23.02
CA GLN A 277 11.15 -15.75 21.74
C GLN A 277 11.61 -14.28 21.81
N VAL A 278 10.79 -13.39 22.38
CA VAL A 278 11.15 -11.97 22.57
C VAL A 278 12.41 -11.84 23.43
N TYR A 279 12.52 -12.58 24.53
CA TYR A 279 13.74 -12.59 25.37
C TYR A 279 14.97 -13.13 24.64
N SER A 280 14.77 -14.11 23.76
CA SER A 280 15.87 -14.65 22.93
C SER A 280 16.37 -13.67 21.89
N TRP A 281 15.47 -12.88 21.32
CA TRP A 281 15.81 -11.83 20.35
C TRP A 281 16.42 -10.60 21.02
N ASP A 282 15.93 -10.25 22.21
CA ASP A 282 16.32 -9.08 23.01
C ASP A 282 16.48 -7.81 22.14
N PRO A 283 15.40 -7.32 21.51
CA PRO A 283 15.46 -6.24 20.53
C PRO A 283 16.01 -4.94 21.13
N ASP A 284 16.73 -4.17 20.30
CA ASP A 284 17.21 -2.83 20.63
C ASP A 284 16.07 -1.79 20.62
N ILE A 285 15.08 -1.99 19.73
CA ILE A 285 13.97 -1.05 19.51
C ILE A 285 12.67 -1.83 19.28
N ILE A 286 11.57 -1.32 19.84
CA ILE A 286 10.22 -1.85 19.63
C ILE A 286 9.35 -0.78 19.00
N PHE A 287 8.70 -1.11 17.86
CA PHE A 287 7.66 -0.30 17.24
C PHE A 287 6.29 -0.95 17.42
N ILE A 288 5.37 -0.25 18.07
CA ILE A 288 3.99 -0.71 18.29
C ILE A 288 3.11 -0.15 17.19
N SER A 289 2.44 -1.00 16.42
CA SER A 289 1.55 -0.57 15.34
C SER A 289 0.26 0.08 15.84
N ASN A 290 -0.43 0.83 14.98
CA ASN A 290 -1.76 1.40 15.28
C ASN A 290 -2.90 0.39 15.06
N PHE A 291 -2.60 -0.89 14.85
CA PHE A 291 -3.58 -1.97 14.83
C PHE A 291 -3.85 -2.58 16.21
N THR A 292 -3.14 -2.12 17.24
CA THR A 292 -3.37 -2.47 18.64
C THR A 292 -3.54 -1.22 19.49
N LYS A 293 -4.25 -1.34 20.61
CA LYS A 293 -4.40 -0.26 21.60
C LYS A 293 -3.21 -0.12 22.52
N ALA A 294 -2.29 -1.09 22.50
CA ALA A 294 -1.07 -1.05 23.32
C ALA A 294 -0.26 0.23 23.03
N MET A 295 0.28 0.79 24.09
CA MET A 295 1.13 1.97 24.10
C MET A 295 2.49 1.62 24.72
N PRO A 296 3.55 2.42 24.55
CA PRO A 296 4.84 2.20 25.18
C PRO A 296 4.75 2.00 26.70
N GLU A 297 3.90 2.76 27.38
CA GLU A 297 3.68 2.69 28.83
C GLU A 297 3.14 1.32 29.28
N ASP A 298 2.41 0.62 28.40
CA ASP A 298 1.90 -0.72 28.70
C ASP A 298 3.03 -1.74 28.81
N LEU A 299 4.09 -1.59 27.99
CA LEU A 299 5.27 -2.44 28.05
C LEU A 299 6.14 -2.05 29.26
N TYR A 300 6.35 -0.75 29.50
CA TYR A 300 7.12 -0.27 30.66
C TYR A 300 6.52 -0.71 31.99
N ASN A 301 5.19 -0.77 32.09
CA ASN A 301 4.47 -1.07 33.32
C ASN A 301 3.86 -2.49 33.36
N ASN A 302 4.04 -3.31 32.32
CA ASN A 302 3.45 -4.65 32.20
C ASN A 302 1.93 -4.68 32.47
N THR A 303 1.18 -3.80 31.79
CA THR A 303 -0.27 -3.61 32.07
C THR A 303 -1.17 -4.50 31.23
N ILE A 304 -0.65 -5.19 30.22
CA ILE A 304 -1.43 -6.06 29.33
C ILE A 304 -1.03 -7.52 29.55
N GLY A 305 -2.00 -8.33 30.01
CA GLY A 305 -1.83 -9.77 30.25
C GLY A 305 -0.79 -10.09 31.32
N ASP A 306 -0.21 -11.29 31.23
CA ASP A 306 0.79 -11.79 32.19
C ASP A 306 2.23 -11.68 31.64
N ASN A 307 2.45 -10.93 30.57
CA ASN A 307 3.75 -10.77 29.93
C ASN A 307 4.65 -9.80 30.72
N ASP A 308 5.90 -10.19 30.95
CA ASP A 308 6.89 -9.37 31.65
C ASP A 308 7.94 -8.84 30.65
N TRP A 309 7.87 -7.56 30.34
CA TRP A 309 8.78 -6.87 29.42
C TRP A 309 10.03 -6.29 30.11
N SER A 310 10.09 -6.32 31.45
CA SER A 310 11.10 -5.63 32.24
C SER A 310 12.55 -6.08 31.97
N SER A 311 12.73 -7.28 31.39
CA SER A 311 14.05 -7.81 31.03
C SER A 311 14.51 -7.47 29.60
N VAL A 312 13.62 -6.97 28.75
CA VAL A 312 13.90 -6.64 27.33
C VAL A 312 14.71 -5.35 27.25
N SER A 313 15.77 -5.35 26.44
CA SER A 313 16.71 -4.21 26.33
C SER A 313 16.01 -2.95 25.86
N ALA A 314 15.17 -3.00 24.82
CA ALA A 314 14.39 -1.87 24.34
C ALA A 314 13.51 -1.23 25.43
N VAL A 315 12.95 -2.04 26.35
CA VAL A 315 12.11 -1.54 27.45
C VAL A 315 12.95 -0.88 28.53
N LYS A 316 14.12 -1.46 28.88
CA LYS A 316 15.07 -0.89 29.89
C LYS A 316 15.63 0.45 29.43
N GLU A 317 15.87 0.59 28.13
CA GLU A 317 16.50 1.75 27.52
C GLU A 317 15.47 2.78 27.02
N GLU A 318 14.18 2.54 27.29
CA GLU A 318 13.05 3.39 26.87
C GLU A 318 12.98 3.57 25.34
N GLN A 319 13.39 2.53 24.57
CA GLN A 319 13.37 2.51 23.11
C GLN A 319 12.09 1.79 22.58
N VAL A 320 10.94 2.18 23.08
CA VAL A 320 9.64 1.68 22.65
C VAL A 320 8.82 2.84 22.09
N TYR A 321 8.38 2.70 20.85
CA TYR A 321 7.69 3.76 20.14
C TYR A 321 6.36 3.29 19.57
N LYS A 322 5.34 4.15 19.62
CA LYS A 322 4.11 3.98 18.85
C LYS A 322 4.34 4.46 17.43
N MET A 323 3.96 3.66 16.43
CA MET A 323 4.06 4.09 15.02
C MET A 323 3.20 5.34 14.78
N PRO A 324 3.63 6.26 13.92
CA PRO A 324 2.85 7.45 13.58
C PRO A 324 1.46 7.12 13.02
N LEU A 325 0.53 8.05 13.18
CA LEU A 325 -0.79 8.02 12.57
C LEU A 325 -0.98 9.32 11.79
N GLY A 326 -0.64 9.27 10.51
CA GLY A 326 -0.85 10.37 9.59
C GLY A 326 -2.24 10.33 8.94
N ALA A 327 -2.29 10.36 7.62
CA ALA A 327 -3.53 10.16 6.89
C ALA A 327 -4.10 8.74 7.08
N TYR A 328 -3.21 7.77 7.35
CA TYR A 328 -3.56 6.41 7.76
C TYR A 328 -2.53 5.85 8.75
N ARG A 329 -2.68 4.58 9.16
CA ARG A 329 -1.76 3.84 10.03
C ARG A 329 -0.45 3.56 9.30
N SER A 330 0.65 4.11 9.77
CA SER A 330 1.95 4.12 9.07
C SER A 330 2.64 2.76 8.92
N PHE A 331 2.16 1.70 9.59
CA PHE A 331 2.74 0.36 9.42
C PHE A 331 2.46 -0.25 8.03
N THR A 332 1.41 0.19 7.34
CA THR A 332 1.02 -0.29 6.01
C THR A 332 1.44 0.70 4.92
N PRO A 333 1.57 0.27 3.65
CA PRO A 333 1.74 1.22 2.56
C PRO A 333 0.59 2.24 2.53
N GLY A 334 0.88 3.44 2.11
CA GLY A 334 -0.08 4.53 2.01
C GLY A 334 0.58 5.86 1.71
N ALA A 335 -0.18 6.93 1.76
CA ALA A 335 0.30 8.27 1.44
C ALA A 335 1.49 8.73 2.31
N ASP A 336 1.58 8.24 3.55
CA ASP A 336 2.67 8.59 4.47
C ASP A 336 3.92 7.67 4.35
N THR A 337 4.00 6.82 3.33
CA THR A 337 5.10 5.84 3.18
C THR A 337 6.48 6.51 3.21
N PRO A 338 6.77 7.60 2.47
CA PRO A 338 8.09 8.25 2.52
C PRO A 338 8.42 8.80 3.92
N MET A 339 7.44 9.38 4.58
CA MET A 339 7.61 9.96 5.92
C MET A 339 7.77 8.90 7.00
N THR A 340 7.13 7.75 6.82
CA THR A 340 7.32 6.58 7.69
C THR A 340 8.75 6.04 7.57
N LEU A 341 9.28 5.93 6.36
CA LEU A 341 10.68 5.53 6.12
C LEU A 341 11.66 6.48 6.83
N MET A 342 11.52 7.79 6.61
CA MET A 342 12.41 8.78 7.21
C MET A 342 12.31 8.76 8.75
N TRP A 343 11.10 8.67 9.29
CA TRP A 343 10.88 8.59 10.73
C TRP A 343 11.50 7.33 11.34
N LEU A 344 11.34 6.17 10.72
CA LEU A 344 11.96 4.92 11.17
C LEU A 344 13.48 5.02 11.14
N ALA A 345 14.06 5.51 10.03
CA ALA A 345 15.50 5.67 9.90
C ALA A 345 16.09 6.60 10.95
N LYS A 346 15.45 7.76 11.18
CA LYS A 346 15.88 8.71 12.23
C LYS A 346 15.69 8.16 13.63
N THR A 347 14.63 7.40 13.90
CA THR A 347 14.40 6.81 15.22
C THR A 347 15.40 5.70 15.52
N VAL A 348 15.75 4.88 14.53
CA VAL A 348 16.68 3.76 14.68
C VAL A 348 18.13 4.23 14.72
N TYR A 349 18.48 5.25 13.93
CA TYR A 349 19.84 5.78 13.79
C TYR A 349 19.90 7.30 13.98
N PRO A 350 19.57 7.82 15.17
CA PRO A 350 19.44 9.27 15.41
C PRO A 350 20.72 10.06 15.06
N ASP A 351 21.90 9.49 15.29
CA ASP A 351 23.18 10.14 15.02
C ASP A 351 23.44 10.31 13.51
N LEU A 352 22.93 9.40 12.66
CA LEU A 352 23.08 9.49 11.21
C LEU A 352 22.10 10.50 10.57
N PHE A 353 21.03 10.84 11.29
CA PHE A 353 19.96 11.73 10.85
C PHE A 353 19.80 12.96 11.75
N GLU A 354 20.89 13.45 12.37
CA GLU A 354 20.88 14.66 13.21
C GLU A 354 20.40 15.91 12.44
N ASP A 355 20.70 15.96 11.16
CA ASP A 355 20.36 17.05 10.23
C ASP A 355 18.90 17.03 9.74
N VAL A 356 18.14 16.01 10.07
CA VAL A 356 16.73 15.86 9.65
C VAL A 356 15.81 16.39 10.74
N ASP A 357 14.98 17.37 10.45
CA ASP A 357 13.84 17.76 11.27
C ASP A 357 12.55 17.12 10.71
N MET A 358 11.92 16.25 11.50
CA MET A 358 10.73 15.53 11.02
C MET A 358 9.52 16.43 10.82
N THR A 359 9.44 17.58 11.52
CA THR A 359 8.36 18.54 11.29
C THR A 359 8.51 19.18 9.92
N ASP A 360 9.72 19.67 9.61
CA ASP A 360 10.04 20.27 8.33
C ASP A 360 9.87 19.24 7.18
N GLU A 361 10.34 18.00 7.36
CA GLU A 361 10.23 16.94 6.34
C GLU A 361 8.78 16.60 6.01
N VAL A 362 7.92 16.43 7.02
CA VAL A 362 6.49 16.14 6.81
C VAL A 362 5.78 17.32 6.16
N GLN A 363 6.04 18.54 6.61
CA GLN A 363 5.45 19.76 6.01
C GLN A 363 5.87 19.90 4.55
N ASN A 364 7.15 19.74 4.24
CA ASN A 364 7.66 19.82 2.87
C ASN A 364 7.05 18.73 1.98
N TYR A 365 6.93 17.50 2.48
CA TYR A 365 6.32 16.40 1.74
C TYR A 365 4.86 16.69 1.36
N TYR A 366 4.06 17.12 2.34
CA TYR A 366 2.65 17.40 2.10
C TYR A 366 2.44 18.62 1.19
N ASP A 367 3.29 19.64 1.30
CA ASP A 367 3.24 20.82 0.41
C ASP A 367 3.70 20.46 -1.01
N GLU A 368 4.86 19.81 -1.17
CA GLU A 368 5.43 19.51 -2.49
C GLU A 368 4.58 18.49 -3.28
N VAL A 369 3.98 17.49 -2.61
CA VAL A 369 3.24 16.41 -3.28
C VAL A 369 1.75 16.70 -3.40
N TYR A 370 1.14 17.23 -2.33
CA TYR A 370 -0.31 17.38 -2.26
C TYR A 370 -0.77 18.85 -2.24
N GLY A 371 0.14 19.80 -2.12
CA GLY A 371 -0.19 21.23 -1.99
C GLY A 371 -0.85 21.58 -0.64
N ILE A 372 -0.57 20.78 0.40
CA ILE A 372 -1.18 20.95 1.73
C ILE A 372 -0.17 21.52 2.70
N GLU A 373 -0.44 22.72 3.22
CA GLU A 373 0.36 23.36 4.28
C GLU A 373 -0.07 22.82 5.66
N LEU A 374 0.70 21.88 6.22
CA LEU A 374 0.46 21.37 7.58
C LEU A 374 1.02 22.32 8.64
N THR A 375 0.30 22.46 9.75
CA THR A 375 0.80 23.15 10.95
C THR A 375 1.68 22.25 11.80
N ASP A 376 2.54 22.84 12.65
CA ASP A 376 3.36 22.08 13.63
C ASP A 376 2.48 21.22 14.56
N GLU A 377 1.27 21.67 14.91
CA GLU A 377 0.33 20.95 15.75
C GLU A 377 -0.19 19.68 15.06
N GLN A 378 -0.51 19.78 13.76
CA GLN A 378 -0.96 18.64 12.95
C GLN A 378 0.15 17.59 12.81
N VAL A 379 1.39 18.01 12.56
CA VAL A 379 2.53 17.10 12.50
C VAL A 379 2.77 16.44 13.88
N ALA A 380 2.72 17.23 14.96
CA ALA A 380 2.88 16.69 16.32
C ALA A 380 1.81 15.63 16.68
N GLN A 381 0.56 15.81 16.21
CA GLN A 381 -0.51 14.82 16.39
C GLN A 381 -0.19 13.48 15.71
N MET A 382 0.46 13.47 14.56
CA MET A 382 0.85 12.24 13.88
C MET A 382 1.75 11.36 14.76
N TYR A 383 2.61 11.99 15.58
CA TYR A 383 3.55 11.30 16.48
C TYR A 383 2.99 11.04 17.90
N THR A 384 1.76 11.49 18.17
CA THR A 384 1.05 11.22 19.43
C THR A 384 -0.32 10.57 19.14
N PRO A 385 -0.33 9.40 18.48
CA PRO A 385 -1.54 8.83 17.91
C PRO A 385 -2.54 8.38 18.97
N SER A 386 -3.83 8.60 18.70
CA SER A 386 -4.92 8.05 19.49
C SER A 386 -5.00 6.52 19.39
N THR A 387 -5.26 5.85 20.50
CA THR A 387 -5.53 4.40 20.54
C THR A 387 -6.84 4.02 19.81
N ASP A 388 -7.72 4.99 19.53
CA ASP A 388 -8.97 4.77 18.81
C ASP A 388 -8.75 4.37 17.36
N ALA A 389 -7.56 4.66 16.80
CA ALA A 389 -7.16 4.15 15.49
C ALA A 389 -7.22 2.61 15.40
N ALA A 390 -7.05 1.88 16.50
CA ALA A 390 -7.13 0.42 16.54
C ALA A 390 -8.58 -0.12 16.54
N ASN A 391 -9.59 0.75 16.68
CA ASN A 391 -10.98 0.30 16.72
C ASN A 391 -11.39 -0.35 15.38
N GLY A 392 -12.19 -1.39 15.47
CA GLY A 392 -12.69 -2.13 14.31
C GLY A 392 -11.70 -3.12 13.71
N TYR A 393 -10.43 -3.08 14.07
CA TYR A 393 -9.44 -4.07 13.66
C TYR A 393 -9.43 -5.21 14.70
N GLY A 394 -10.10 -6.31 14.37
CA GLY A 394 -10.05 -7.53 15.16
C GLY A 394 -9.26 -8.57 14.37
N ILE A 395 -8.31 -9.27 15.00
CA ILE A 395 -7.80 -10.52 14.41
C ILE A 395 -9.01 -11.45 14.41
N SER A 396 -9.54 -11.76 13.23
CA SER A 396 -10.58 -12.80 13.09
C SER A 396 -10.02 -14.08 13.71
N LYS A 397 -10.75 -14.61 14.68
CA LYS A 397 -10.42 -15.83 15.40
C LYS A 397 -10.43 -17.01 14.47
#